data_ecc868789a3749689ede6f5222bb55b2
#
_entry.id   ecc868789a3749689ede6f5222bb55b2
#
_cell.length_a   1.000
_cell.length_b   1.000
_cell.length_c   1.000
_cell.angle_alpha   90.00
_cell.angle_beta   90.00
_cell.angle_gamma   90.00
#
_symmetry.space_group_name_H-M   'P 1'
#
loop_
_entity.id
_entity.type
_entity.pdbx_description
1 polymer ?
#
loop_
_entity_poly.entity_id
_entity_poly.type
_entity_poly.pdbx_seq_one_letter_code
_entity_poly.pdbx_strand_id
1 'polypeptide(L)'
;MVKSAVIFRSSPRENGNTNSLTDAVSAELKQSGCRVTEFDLNDMDIRPCTSCRECQKDWTVVNCAQPDDFGRLAAAVENSDLIVLSTPIYTWYCTPPMKALLDRMVYAFNMYYGEKRGPSLWEGKQVAVVTTCGYPPEKGADLFEEGIKRFCRHSKLEYLGMICEQNKGYQLAFMDEEKTKHAKEFAEGLLK
;
A
#
# COMPACT_ATOMS: atom_id res chain seq x y z
N MET A 1 13.47 -7.68 -11.41
CA MET A 1 12.51 -7.06 -12.34
C MET A 1 11.09 -7.41 -11.89
N VAL A 2 10.29 -6.43 -11.54
CA VAL A 2 8.89 -6.61 -11.09
C VAL A 2 8.03 -7.13 -12.23
N LYS A 3 7.34 -8.26 -12.02
CA LYS A 3 6.44 -8.87 -13.00
C LYS A 3 4.98 -8.79 -12.61
N SER A 4 4.73 -8.60 -11.31
CA SER A 4 3.38 -8.57 -10.75
C SER A 4 3.28 -7.55 -9.63
N ALA A 5 2.20 -6.77 -9.63
CA ALA A 5 1.92 -5.77 -8.61
C ALA A 5 0.50 -5.94 -8.06
N VAL A 6 0.33 -5.72 -6.77
CA VAL A 6 -0.96 -5.49 -6.15
C VAL A 6 -1.07 -4.04 -5.71
N ILE A 7 -2.16 -3.37 -6.05
CA ILE A 7 -2.45 -2.00 -5.65
C ILE A 7 -3.65 -2.01 -4.70
N PHE A 8 -3.45 -1.54 -3.48
CA PHE A 8 -4.51 -1.33 -2.51
C PHE A 8 -4.91 0.14 -2.53
N ARG A 9 -6.13 0.43 -2.98
CA ARG A 9 -6.71 1.78 -3.02
C ARG A 9 -7.57 2.01 -1.80
N SER A 10 -7.45 3.17 -1.18
CA SER A 10 -8.25 3.52 0.00
C SER A 10 -8.75 4.97 -0.01
N SER A 11 -8.79 5.59 -1.18
CA SER A 11 -9.44 6.89 -1.35
C SER A 11 -10.96 6.70 -1.33
N PRO A 12 -11.69 7.39 -0.43
CA PRO A 12 -13.15 7.23 -0.34
C PRO A 12 -13.91 7.93 -1.48
N ARG A 13 -13.22 8.66 -2.35
CA ARG A 13 -13.81 9.33 -3.51
C ARG A 13 -13.37 8.59 -4.77
N GLU A 14 -14.31 7.97 -5.47
CA GLU A 14 -14.08 7.23 -6.70
C GLU A 14 -13.25 8.05 -7.71
N ASN A 15 -13.68 9.27 -8.01
CA ASN A 15 -12.97 10.21 -8.89
C ASN A 15 -12.09 11.20 -8.11
N GLY A 16 -11.45 10.72 -7.04
CA GLY A 16 -10.58 11.53 -6.19
C GLY A 16 -9.16 11.67 -6.74
N ASN A 17 -8.46 12.70 -6.28
CA ASN A 17 -7.09 13.02 -6.71
C ASN A 17 -6.12 11.85 -6.55
N THR A 18 -6.21 11.12 -5.43
CA THR A 18 -5.36 9.96 -5.18
C THR A 18 -5.64 8.85 -6.20
N ASN A 19 -6.91 8.58 -6.50
CA ASN A 19 -7.29 7.59 -7.51
C ASN A 19 -6.78 8.00 -8.89
N SER A 20 -6.93 9.26 -9.29
CA SER A 20 -6.42 9.75 -10.59
C SER A 20 -4.90 9.61 -10.72
N LEU A 21 -4.14 9.89 -9.64
CA LEU A 21 -2.70 9.67 -9.61
C LEU A 21 -2.36 8.17 -9.69
N THR A 22 -3.11 7.34 -8.98
CA THR A 22 -2.93 5.88 -8.98
C THR A 22 -3.26 5.28 -10.34
N ASP A 23 -4.27 5.80 -11.03
CA ASP A 23 -4.62 5.37 -12.39
C ASP A 23 -3.47 5.60 -13.36
N ALA A 24 -2.80 6.76 -13.27
CA ALA A 24 -1.63 7.05 -14.12
C ALA A 24 -0.46 6.10 -13.82
N VAL A 25 -0.17 5.82 -12.55
CA VAL A 25 0.87 4.84 -12.14
C VAL A 25 0.50 3.42 -12.60
N SER A 26 -0.75 2.99 -12.37
CA SER A 26 -1.24 1.67 -12.77
C SER A 26 -1.19 1.46 -14.28
N ALA A 27 -1.58 2.48 -15.05
CA ALA A 27 -1.54 2.43 -16.52
C ALA A 27 -0.11 2.22 -17.02
N GLU A 28 0.88 2.93 -16.47
CA GLU A 28 2.28 2.79 -16.86
C GLU A 28 2.85 1.43 -16.49
N LEU A 29 2.54 0.90 -15.29
CA LEU A 29 2.93 -0.45 -14.89
C LEU A 29 2.38 -1.50 -15.86
N LYS A 30 1.10 -1.39 -16.26
CA LYS A 30 0.47 -2.29 -17.22
C LYS A 30 1.08 -2.17 -18.62
N GLN A 31 1.33 -0.95 -19.11
CA GLN A 31 1.97 -0.70 -20.41
C GLN A 31 3.37 -1.30 -20.47
N SER A 32 4.09 -1.29 -19.36
CA SER A 32 5.41 -1.90 -19.22
C SER A 32 5.39 -3.42 -19.02
N GLY A 33 4.23 -4.06 -19.14
CA GLY A 33 4.06 -5.51 -19.07
C GLY A 33 3.93 -6.09 -17.65
N CYS A 34 3.80 -5.25 -16.61
CA CYS A 34 3.52 -5.73 -15.26
C CYS A 34 2.06 -6.18 -15.14
N ARG A 35 1.83 -7.35 -14.55
CA ARG A 35 0.48 -7.83 -14.21
C ARG A 35 0.01 -7.10 -12.95
N VAL A 36 -1.00 -6.24 -13.07
CA VAL A 36 -1.53 -5.44 -11.96
C VAL A 36 -2.88 -5.97 -11.50
N THR A 37 -2.98 -6.26 -10.21
CA THR A 37 -4.24 -6.57 -9.50
C THR A 37 -4.58 -5.39 -8.58
N GLU A 38 -5.83 -4.94 -8.59
CA GLU A 38 -6.26 -3.76 -7.83
C GLU A 38 -7.43 -4.09 -6.90
N PHE A 39 -7.42 -3.54 -5.70
CA PHE A 39 -8.51 -3.64 -4.74
C PHE A 39 -8.86 -2.25 -4.20
N ASP A 40 -10.14 -1.90 -4.21
CA ASP A 40 -10.64 -0.75 -3.45
C ASP A 40 -11.03 -1.21 -2.04
N LEU A 41 -10.29 -0.74 -1.05
CA LEU A 41 -10.50 -1.13 0.34
C LEU A 41 -11.79 -0.54 0.94
N ASN A 42 -12.40 0.45 0.28
CA ASN A 42 -13.67 1.02 0.74
C ASN A 42 -14.86 0.10 0.39
N ASP A 43 -14.70 -0.77 -0.61
CA ASP A 43 -15.73 -1.73 -1.03
C ASP A 43 -15.58 -3.10 -0.33
N MET A 44 -14.66 -3.22 0.63
CA MET A 44 -14.31 -4.48 1.28
C MET A 44 -14.59 -4.45 2.79
N ASP A 45 -15.01 -5.59 3.34
CA ASP A 45 -15.07 -5.78 4.80
C ASP A 45 -13.67 -6.07 5.33
N ILE A 46 -13.01 -5.04 5.88
CA ILE A 46 -11.70 -5.17 6.50
C ILE A 46 -11.78 -4.60 7.91
N ARG A 47 -11.90 -5.49 8.88
CA ARG A 47 -11.99 -5.11 10.29
C ARG A 47 -10.61 -4.82 10.87
N PRO A 48 -10.52 -3.93 11.86
CA PRO A 48 -9.27 -3.67 12.59
C PRO A 48 -8.71 -4.94 13.23
N CYS A 49 -7.40 -5.01 13.38
CA CYS A 49 -6.74 -6.12 14.08
C CYS A 49 -7.19 -6.18 15.55
N THR A 50 -7.64 -7.35 16.00
CA THR A 50 -8.04 -7.59 17.41
C THR A 50 -6.90 -8.09 18.29
N SER A 51 -5.70 -8.22 17.73
CA SER A 51 -4.51 -8.73 18.44
C SER A 51 -4.70 -10.13 19.07
N CYS A 52 -5.54 -10.96 18.47
CA CYS A 52 -5.85 -12.32 18.98
C CYS A 52 -4.68 -13.31 18.84
N ARG A 53 -3.68 -13.01 18.02
CA ARG A 53 -2.47 -13.81 17.73
C ARG A 53 -2.72 -15.20 17.10
N GLU A 54 -3.92 -15.47 16.60
CA GLU A 54 -4.20 -16.73 15.88
C GLU A 54 -3.27 -16.93 14.68
N CYS A 55 -2.92 -15.84 13.97
CA CYS A 55 -1.97 -15.84 12.86
C CYS A 55 -0.53 -16.26 13.27
N GLN A 56 -0.20 -16.30 14.56
CA GLN A 56 1.14 -16.66 15.05
C GLN A 56 1.31 -18.16 15.38
N LYS A 57 0.24 -18.96 15.23
CA LYS A 57 0.25 -20.37 15.58
C LYS A 57 0.89 -21.25 14.51
N ASP A 58 0.74 -20.90 13.25
CA ASP A 58 1.34 -21.60 12.13
C ASP A 58 2.28 -20.66 11.34
N TRP A 59 3.54 -21.01 11.26
CA TRP A 59 4.58 -20.20 10.62
C TRP A 59 4.73 -20.50 9.13
N THR A 60 3.94 -21.38 8.59
CA THR A 60 4.02 -21.82 7.19
C THR A 60 2.99 -21.15 6.29
N VAL A 61 1.98 -20.53 6.88
CA VAL A 61 0.86 -19.90 6.14
C VAL A 61 0.52 -18.52 6.67
N VAL A 62 0.14 -17.64 5.77
CA VAL A 62 -0.47 -16.35 6.13
C VAL A 62 -1.93 -16.60 6.50
N ASN A 63 -2.30 -16.31 7.75
CA ASN A 63 -3.63 -16.59 8.27
C ASN A 63 -4.16 -15.42 9.13
N CYS A 64 -5.47 -15.30 9.22
CA CYS A 64 -6.17 -14.44 10.17
C CYS A 64 -7.50 -15.09 10.59
N ALA A 65 -7.81 -15.05 11.87
CA ALA A 65 -9.03 -15.66 12.40
C ALA A 65 -10.32 -14.88 12.07
N GLN A 66 -10.21 -13.61 11.63
CA GLN A 66 -11.40 -12.82 11.29
C GLN A 66 -11.97 -13.24 9.94
N PRO A 67 -13.27 -13.62 9.88
CA PRO A 67 -13.93 -14.06 8.66
C PRO A 67 -14.40 -12.84 7.83
N ASP A 68 -13.46 -12.19 7.17
CA ASP A 68 -13.67 -11.02 6.32
C ASP A 68 -12.79 -11.09 5.06
N ASP A 69 -12.72 -10.01 4.27
CA ASP A 69 -12.01 -9.99 2.99
C ASP A 69 -10.47 -10.04 3.10
N PHE A 70 -9.90 -9.98 4.29
CA PHE A 70 -8.42 -9.96 4.47
C PHE A 70 -7.72 -11.13 3.80
N GLY A 71 -8.31 -12.32 3.82
CA GLY A 71 -7.71 -13.51 3.18
C GLY A 71 -7.47 -13.32 1.68
N ARG A 72 -8.38 -12.64 0.98
CA ARG A 72 -8.24 -12.30 -0.46
C ARG A 72 -7.08 -11.33 -0.70
N LEU A 73 -6.92 -10.34 0.19
CA LEU A 73 -5.86 -9.35 0.10
C LEU A 73 -4.49 -9.97 0.42
N ALA A 74 -4.43 -10.84 1.43
CA ALA A 74 -3.23 -11.59 1.78
C ALA A 74 -2.76 -12.47 0.62
N ALA A 75 -3.66 -13.23 0.01
CA ALA A 75 -3.35 -14.06 -1.16
C ALA A 75 -2.84 -13.22 -2.35
N ALA A 76 -3.37 -12.01 -2.56
CA ALA A 76 -2.87 -11.11 -3.60
C ALA A 76 -1.45 -10.63 -3.31
N VAL A 77 -1.11 -10.35 -2.04
CA VAL A 77 0.26 -10.03 -1.63
C VAL A 77 1.20 -11.20 -1.87
N GLU A 78 0.80 -12.42 -1.50
CA GLU A 78 1.64 -13.62 -1.72
C GLU A 78 1.99 -13.79 -3.20
N ASN A 79 1.06 -13.50 -4.11
CA ASN A 79 1.19 -13.66 -5.56
C ASN A 79 1.75 -12.42 -6.30
N SER A 80 2.26 -11.43 -5.58
CA SER A 80 2.80 -10.19 -6.17
C SER A 80 4.24 -9.96 -5.75
N ASP A 81 5.03 -9.35 -6.63
CA ASP A 81 6.40 -8.90 -6.35
C ASP A 81 6.37 -7.53 -5.66
N LEU A 82 5.48 -6.65 -6.12
CA LEU A 82 5.32 -5.26 -5.68
C LEU A 82 3.96 -5.04 -5.00
N ILE A 83 3.98 -4.36 -3.87
CA ILE A 83 2.82 -3.89 -3.12
C ILE A 83 2.76 -2.36 -3.23
N VAL A 84 1.70 -1.83 -3.82
CA VAL A 84 1.47 -0.39 -3.91
C VAL A 84 0.37 0.01 -2.94
N LEU A 85 0.70 0.90 -2.00
CA LEU A 85 -0.21 1.46 -1.02
C LEU A 85 -0.72 2.81 -1.51
N SER A 86 -1.97 2.88 -1.97
CA SER A 86 -2.61 4.10 -2.47
C SER A 86 -3.59 4.66 -1.45
N THR A 87 -3.28 5.83 -0.89
CA THR A 87 -4.08 6.45 0.18
C THR A 87 -3.96 7.97 0.16
N PRO A 88 -5.04 8.76 0.32
CA PRO A 88 -4.90 10.17 0.68
C PRO A 88 -4.38 10.30 2.11
N ILE A 89 -3.68 11.39 2.40
CA ILE A 89 -3.26 11.70 3.77
C ILE A 89 -4.42 12.34 4.53
N TYR A 90 -4.81 11.68 5.62
CA TYR A 90 -5.74 12.17 6.61
C TYR A 90 -5.04 12.28 7.96
N THR A 91 -5.00 13.49 8.52
CA THR A 91 -4.34 13.74 9.82
C THR A 91 -2.89 13.19 9.84
N TRP A 92 -2.10 13.50 8.78
CA TRP A 92 -0.70 13.07 8.58
C TRP A 92 -0.50 11.57 8.45
N TYR A 93 -1.58 10.79 8.28
CA TYR A 93 -1.50 9.33 8.14
C TYR A 93 -2.43 8.82 7.03
N CYS A 94 -2.53 7.51 6.84
CA CYS A 94 -3.42 6.91 5.86
C CYS A 94 -4.89 6.89 6.33
N THR A 95 -5.80 6.55 5.42
CA THR A 95 -7.21 6.32 5.73
C THR A 95 -7.43 5.12 6.65
N PRO A 96 -8.57 5.04 7.38
CA PRO A 96 -8.87 3.92 8.26
C PRO A 96 -8.83 2.54 7.60
N PRO A 97 -9.39 2.30 6.38
CA PRO A 97 -9.27 1.00 5.72
C PRO A 97 -7.83 0.59 5.43
N MET A 98 -6.99 1.52 4.97
CA MET A 98 -5.56 1.26 4.76
C MET A 98 -4.85 0.93 6.08
N LYS A 99 -5.18 1.64 7.17
CA LYS A 99 -4.59 1.37 8.49
C LYS A 99 -4.99 -0.02 9.00
N ALA A 100 -6.26 -0.40 8.86
CA ALA A 100 -6.74 -1.73 9.23
C ALA A 100 -5.99 -2.84 8.46
N LEU A 101 -5.78 -2.65 7.16
CA LEU A 101 -5.00 -3.57 6.34
C LEU A 101 -3.55 -3.68 6.82
N LEU A 102 -2.85 -2.55 7.00
CA LEU A 102 -1.43 -2.52 7.43
C LEU A 102 -1.24 -3.20 8.80
N ASP A 103 -2.13 -2.94 9.77
CA ASP A 103 -2.06 -3.55 11.10
C ASP A 103 -2.24 -5.06 11.04
N ARG A 104 -3.11 -5.55 10.16
CA ARG A 104 -3.32 -6.99 10.01
C ARG A 104 -2.19 -7.65 9.25
N MET A 105 -1.68 -7.00 8.19
CA MET A 105 -0.55 -7.52 7.42
C MET A 105 0.69 -7.70 8.28
N VAL A 106 1.04 -6.72 9.12
CA VAL A 106 2.24 -6.80 9.95
C VAL A 106 2.20 -8.01 10.88
N TYR A 107 1.02 -8.35 11.41
CA TYR A 107 0.86 -9.54 12.28
C TYR A 107 0.74 -10.85 11.50
N ALA A 108 0.03 -10.84 10.36
CA ALA A 108 -0.24 -12.07 9.62
C ALA A 108 0.97 -12.57 8.80
N PHE A 109 1.83 -11.66 8.37
CA PHE A 109 3.01 -12.00 7.58
C PHE A 109 4.31 -12.12 8.41
N ASN A 110 4.39 -11.49 9.59
CA ASN A 110 5.59 -11.57 10.43
C ASN A 110 5.35 -12.49 11.64
N MET A 111 6.02 -13.61 11.70
CA MET A 111 5.95 -14.56 12.81
C MET A 111 6.84 -14.12 13.98
N TYR A 112 6.71 -12.83 14.38
CA TYR A 112 7.60 -12.18 15.36
C TYR A 112 7.01 -12.08 16.77
N TYR A 113 5.71 -12.36 16.92
CA TYR A 113 4.93 -11.97 18.10
C TYR A 113 4.53 -13.16 18.99
N GLY A 114 5.10 -14.35 18.74
CA GLY A 114 4.99 -15.55 19.57
C GLY A 114 6.07 -15.58 20.66
N GLU A 115 6.17 -16.72 21.36
CA GLU A 115 7.23 -16.96 22.37
C GLU A 115 8.63 -16.96 21.75
N LYS A 116 8.73 -17.39 20.52
CA LYS A 116 9.96 -17.34 19.71
C LYS A 116 9.73 -16.49 18.49
N ARG A 117 10.78 -15.81 18.04
CA ARG A 117 10.74 -15.05 16.79
C ARG A 117 10.87 -16.00 15.61
N GLY A 118 9.83 -16.04 14.77
CA GLY A 118 9.79 -16.78 13.52
C GLY A 118 10.24 -15.98 12.30
N PRO A 119 9.95 -16.46 11.08
CA PRO A 119 10.30 -15.79 9.83
C PRO A 119 9.37 -14.60 9.51
N SER A 120 9.76 -13.81 8.51
CA SER A 120 8.86 -12.94 7.75
C SER A 120 8.43 -13.70 6.49
N LEU A 121 7.13 -13.92 6.29
CA LEU A 121 6.60 -14.70 5.15
C LEU A 121 6.56 -13.90 3.85
N TRP A 122 6.86 -12.63 3.89
CA TRP A 122 6.93 -11.72 2.73
C TRP A 122 8.27 -11.01 2.59
N GLU A 123 9.32 -11.54 3.24
CA GLU A 123 10.68 -11.00 3.14
C GLU A 123 11.11 -10.82 1.69
N GLY A 124 11.68 -9.66 1.36
CA GLY A 124 12.17 -9.32 0.03
C GLY A 124 11.10 -8.79 -0.94
N LYS A 125 9.80 -8.78 -0.59
CA LYS A 125 8.80 -8.12 -1.43
C LYS A 125 9.00 -6.60 -1.42
N GLN A 126 8.64 -5.96 -2.52
CA GLN A 126 8.82 -4.53 -2.73
C GLN A 126 7.56 -3.75 -2.33
N VAL A 127 7.74 -2.54 -1.80
CA VAL A 127 6.64 -1.65 -1.37
C VAL A 127 6.85 -0.26 -1.92
N ALA A 128 5.81 0.29 -2.53
CA ALA A 128 5.75 1.68 -2.98
C ALA A 128 4.47 2.37 -2.46
N VAL A 129 4.49 3.69 -2.39
CA VAL A 129 3.37 4.50 -1.93
C VAL A 129 2.94 5.48 -3.01
N VAL A 130 1.62 5.57 -3.23
CA VAL A 130 0.98 6.61 -4.03
C VAL A 130 0.06 7.40 -3.12
N THR A 131 0.28 8.70 -2.97
CA THR A 131 -0.48 9.51 -2.03
C THR A 131 -0.71 10.93 -2.49
N THR A 132 -1.71 11.58 -1.89
CA THR A 132 -1.98 13.00 -2.06
C THR A 132 -2.24 13.65 -0.70
N CYS A 133 -1.85 14.89 -0.53
CA CYS A 133 -2.06 15.64 0.71
C CYS A 133 -2.41 17.11 0.43
N GLY A 134 -2.95 17.79 1.45
CA GLY A 134 -3.30 19.22 1.35
C GLY A 134 -2.12 20.15 1.62
N TYR A 135 -1.12 19.70 2.38
CA TYR A 135 0.11 20.44 2.64
C TYR A 135 1.18 20.13 1.59
N PRO A 136 2.28 20.89 1.50
CA PRO A 136 3.46 20.46 0.78
C PRO A 136 3.89 19.05 1.23
N PRO A 137 4.30 18.17 0.31
CA PRO A 137 4.56 16.75 0.61
C PRO A 137 5.49 16.52 1.80
N GLU A 138 6.53 17.34 1.93
CA GLU A 138 7.53 17.27 3.00
C GLU A 138 7.00 17.64 4.39
N LYS A 139 5.77 18.15 4.49
CA LYS A 139 5.08 18.50 5.74
C LYS A 139 3.74 17.79 5.91
N GLY A 140 3.23 17.21 4.82
CA GLY A 140 1.92 16.57 4.79
C GLY A 140 1.99 15.05 4.84
N ALA A 141 2.99 14.46 4.19
CA ALA A 141 3.11 13.01 4.03
C ALA A 141 4.34 12.40 4.71
N ASP A 142 5.22 13.22 5.26
CA ASP A 142 6.49 12.84 5.87
C ASP A 142 6.34 11.82 7.01
N LEU A 143 5.37 12.01 7.91
CA LEU A 143 5.13 11.08 9.01
C LEU A 143 4.62 9.73 8.53
N PHE A 144 3.74 9.72 7.52
CA PHE A 144 3.26 8.49 6.93
C PHE A 144 4.40 7.74 6.22
N GLU A 145 5.20 8.45 5.43
CA GLU A 145 6.35 7.87 4.74
C GLU A 145 7.35 7.25 5.71
N GLU A 146 7.72 7.97 6.78
CA GLU A 146 8.62 7.43 7.81
C GLU A 146 8.01 6.19 8.50
N GLY A 147 6.68 6.20 8.74
CA GLY A 147 5.94 5.03 9.23
C GLY A 147 6.09 3.83 8.32
N ILE A 148 5.91 4.01 6.99
CA ILE A 148 6.07 2.94 5.99
C ILE A 148 7.53 2.47 5.89
N LYS A 149 8.52 3.36 5.95
CA LYS A 149 9.94 2.99 6.00
C LYS A 149 10.25 2.09 7.21
N ARG A 150 9.70 2.40 8.38
CA ARG A 150 9.83 1.56 9.59
C ARG A 150 9.11 0.23 9.42
N PHE A 151 7.90 0.24 8.88
CA PHE A 151 7.12 -0.96 8.58
C PHE A 151 7.90 -1.90 7.64
N CYS A 152 8.49 -1.38 6.58
CA CYS A 152 9.31 -2.16 5.64
C CYS A 152 10.56 -2.74 6.31
N ARG A 153 11.31 -1.92 7.05
CA ARG A 153 12.49 -2.43 7.81
C ARG A 153 12.12 -3.53 8.80
N HIS A 154 11.03 -3.34 9.56
CA HIS A 154 10.54 -4.33 10.52
C HIS A 154 10.16 -5.64 9.84
N SER A 155 9.52 -5.55 8.69
CA SER A 155 8.98 -6.68 7.92
C SER A 155 9.97 -7.27 6.91
N LYS A 156 11.19 -6.74 6.82
CA LYS A 156 12.22 -7.12 5.84
C LYS A 156 11.76 -6.96 4.39
N LEU A 157 10.95 -5.93 4.14
CA LEU A 157 10.50 -5.51 2.82
C LEU A 157 11.45 -4.46 2.24
N GLU A 158 11.49 -4.37 0.92
CA GLU A 158 12.21 -3.33 0.19
C GLU A 158 11.30 -2.13 -0.07
N TYR A 159 11.63 -0.98 0.51
CA TYR A 159 10.90 0.26 0.24
C TYR A 159 11.46 0.95 -0.99
N LEU A 160 10.66 1.09 -2.06
CA LEU A 160 11.09 1.68 -3.33
C LEU A 160 10.85 3.19 -3.42
N GLY A 161 9.98 3.75 -2.56
CA GLY A 161 9.71 5.18 -2.55
C GLY A 161 8.23 5.54 -2.49
N MET A 162 7.98 6.85 -2.49
CA MET A 162 6.65 7.44 -2.46
C MET A 162 6.53 8.53 -3.53
N ILE A 163 5.46 8.47 -4.31
CA ILE A 163 4.97 9.64 -5.04
C ILE A 163 3.89 10.32 -4.22
N CYS A 164 4.07 11.60 -3.95
CA CYS A 164 3.10 12.42 -3.22
C CYS A 164 2.85 13.72 -3.99
N GLU A 165 1.59 13.96 -4.37
CA GLU A 165 1.19 15.17 -5.06
C GLU A 165 0.29 16.04 -4.17
N GLN A 166 0.58 17.34 -4.14
CA GLN A 166 -0.21 18.29 -3.35
C GLN A 166 -1.54 18.61 -4.03
N ASN A 167 -2.63 18.50 -3.28
CA ASN A 167 -3.94 19.05 -3.65
C ASN A 167 -3.98 20.56 -3.33
N LYS A 168 -3.89 21.39 -4.35
CA LYS A 168 -3.90 22.87 -4.20
C LYS A 168 -5.31 23.48 -4.13
N GLY A 169 -6.37 22.67 -4.17
CA GLY A 169 -7.76 23.13 -4.03
C GLY A 169 -8.77 22.30 -4.81
N TYR A 170 -10.02 22.34 -4.38
CA TYR A 170 -11.11 21.53 -4.96
C TYR A 170 -11.62 22.04 -6.33
N GLN A 171 -11.28 23.28 -6.70
CA GLN A 171 -11.75 23.91 -7.94
C GLN A 171 -10.75 23.81 -9.09
N LEU A 172 -9.58 23.25 -8.85
CA LEU A 172 -8.53 23.07 -9.84
C LEU A 172 -8.50 21.63 -10.33
N ALA A 173 -8.29 21.44 -11.63
CA ALA A 173 -7.97 20.12 -12.18
C ALA A 173 -6.73 19.59 -11.46
N PHE A 174 -6.83 18.39 -10.88
CA PHE A 174 -5.72 17.85 -10.10
C PHE A 174 -4.60 17.34 -11.00
N MET A 175 -4.94 16.49 -11.97
CA MET A 175 -3.96 15.97 -12.92
C MET A 175 -3.64 17.01 -13.98
N ASP A 176 -2.36 17.18 -14.24
CA ASP A 176 -1.78 18.02 -15.29
C ASP A 176 -0.63 17.25 -15.96
N GLU A 177 0.03 17.86 -16.94
CA GLU A 177 1.14 17.24 -17.68
C GLU A 177 2.32 16.90 -16.76
N GLU A 178 2.63 17.75 -15.78
CA GLU A 178 3.74 17.56 -14.83
C GLU A 178 3.48 16.36 -13.95
N LYS A 179 2.29 16.26 -13.31
CA LYS A 179 1.93 15.13 -12.43
C LYS A 179 1.80 13.82 -13.22
N THR A 180 1.32 13.89 -14.44
CA THR A 180 1.27 12.73 -15.34
C THR A 180 2.68 12.23 -15.64
N LYS A 181 3.62 13.12 -15.91
CA LYS A 181 5.03 12.79 -16.12
C LYS A 181 5.65 12.20 -14.86
N HIS A 182 5.43 12.81 -13.69
CA HIS A 182 5.93 12.29 -12.40
C HIS A 182 5.40 10.87 -12.12
N ALA A 183 4.10 10.63 -12.35
CA ALA A 183 3.50 9.32 -12.18
C ALA A 183 4.14 8.25 -13.08
N LYS A 184 4.42 8.61 -14.33
CA LYS A 184 5.10 7.75 -15.29
C LYS A 184 6.54 7.44 -14.86
N GLU A 185 7.35 8.45 -14.57
CA GLU A 185 8.75 8.29 -14.13
C GLU A 185 8.82 7.45 -12.83
N PHE A 186 7.89 7.67 -11.92
CA PHE A 186 7.79 6.87 -10.69
C PHE A 186 7.51 5.41 -11.01
N ALA A 187 6.50 5.10 -11.84
CA ALA A 187 6.16 3.74 -12.22
C ALA A 187 7.30 3.02 -12.95
N GLU A 188 7.99 3.70 -13.87
CA GLU A 188 9.18 3.18 -14.56
C GLU A 188 10.32 2.86 -13.56
N GLY A 189 10.45 3.69 -12.52
CA GLY A 189 11.41 3.46 -11.42
C GLY A 189 11.13 2.19 -10.63
N LEU A 190 9.86 1.85 -10.43
CA LEU A 190 9.43 0.65 -9.68
C LEU A 190 9.72 -0.67 -10.41
N LEU A 191 10.01 -0.64 -11.71
CA LEU A 191 10.22 -1.83 -12.55
C LEU A 191 11.69 -2.23 -12.69
N LYS A 192 12.59 -1.40 -12.21
CA LYS A 192 14.06 -1.62 -12.27
C LYS A 192 14.52 -2.57 -11.18
#